data_49c8f75ffa70ab69e304ac84cf513fc0
#
_entry.id   49c8f75ffa70ab69e304ac84cf513fc0
#
_cell.length_a   1.000
_cell.length_b   1.000
_cell.length_c   1.000
_cell.angle_alpha   90.00
_cell.angle_beta   90.00
_cell.angle_gamma   90.00
#
_symmetry.space_group_name_H-M   'P 1'
#
loop_
_entity.id
_entity.type
_entity.pdbx_description
1 polymer ?
#
loop_
_entity_poly.entity_id
_entity_poly.type
_entity_poly.pdbx_seq_one_letter_code
_entity_poly.pdbx_strand_id
1 'polypeptide(L)'
;MFAEMFHQLGDMPSPIANSEYRSRQNQLYQTLQNDDLLIICASPETIHSNDVHHPFRTQSNLLYLCGWTEPDAVFCAKHNGSKWESHLFVQPKDTLKEIWEGRRPGIEGALADWPIDAAHSVTELDKILGEYIAESSRVLHRMGVKSNVDDLVID
;
A
#
# COMPACT_ATOMS: atom_id res chain seq x y z
N MET A 1 -6.88 -18.64 21.33
CA MET A 1 -6.78 -17.21 21.54
C MET A 1 -5.60 -16.59 20.78
N PHE A 2 -4.37 -16.97 21.08
CA PHE A 2 -3.22 -16.48 20.34
C PHE A 2 -3.22 -16.91 18.88
N ALA A 3 -3.62 -18.15 18.60
CA ALA A 3 -3.68 -18.67 17.24
C ALA A 3 -4.68 -17.88 16.38
N GLU A 4 -5.80 -17.50 16.96
CA GLU A 4 -6.79 -16.68 16.27
C GLU A 4 -6.26 -15.28 15.98
N MET A 5 -5.51 -14.69 16.90
CA MET A 5 -4.86 -13.40 16.67
C MET A 5 -3.89 -13.47 15.50
N PHE A 6 -3.08 -14.53 15.44
CA PHE A 6 -2.11 -14.68 14.35
C PHE A 6 -2.78 -14.93 13.00
N HIS A 7 -3.87 -15.66 12.96
CA HIS A 7 -4.62 -15.88 11.72
C HIS A 7 -5.27 -14.60 11.19
N GLN A 8 -5.58 -13.67 12.05
CA GLN A 8 -6.24 -12.42 11.69
C GLN A 8 -5.29 -11.25 11.47
N LEU A 9 -3.99 -11.45 11.67
CA LEU A 9 -3.02 -10.36 11.54
C LEU A 9 -3.00 -9.73 10.15
N GLY A 10 -3.33 -10.52 9.11
CA GLY A 10 -3.38 -10.02 7.74
C GLY A 10 -4.57 -9.13 7.45
N ASP A 11 -5.68 -9.31 8.18
CA ASP A 11 -6.90 -8.52 7.97
C ASP A 11 -7.23 -7.58 9.12
N MET A 12 -6.30 -7.41 10.06
CA MET A 12 -6.45 -6.49 11.20
C MET A 12 -5.45 -5.35 11.11
N PRO A 13 -5.85 -4.15 11.58
CA PRO A 13 -4.91 -3.05 11.69
C PRO A 13 -3.76 -3.39 12.63
N SER A 14 -2.64 -2.72 12.43
CA SER A 14 -1.47 -2.82 13.30
C SER A 14 -1.83 -2.46 14.74
N PRO A 15 -1.15 -3.05 15.75
CA PRO A 15 -1.31 -2.62 17.13
C PRO A 15 -0.80 -1.20 17.40
N ILE A 16 -0.02 -0.63 16.48
CA ILE A 16 0.40 0.77 16.55
C ILE A 16 -0.80 1.65 16.22
N ALA A 17 -1.00 2.70 17.00
CA ALA A 17 -2.13 3.61 16.80
C ALA A 17 -2.05 4.33 15.45
N ASN A 18 -3.20 4.53 14.81
CA ASN A 18 -3.28 5.26 13.53
C ASN A 18 -2.70 6.67 13.63
N SER A 19 -2.83 7.33 14.79
CA SER A 19 -2.25 8.66 15.02
C SER A 19 -0.73 8.66 14.86
N GLU A 20 -0.07 7.58 15.25
CA GLU A 20 1.39 7.46 15.08
C GLU A 20 1.74 7.37 13.58
N TYR A 21 1.00 6.58 12.82
CA TYR A 21 1.21 6.49 11.37
C TYR A 21 0.94 7.82 10.69
N ARG A 22 -0.09 8.54 11.11
CA ARG A 22 -0.39 9.87 10.57
C ARG A 22 0.72 10.85 10.87
N SER A 23 1.31 10.78 12.06
CA SER A 23 2.46 11.60 12.41
C SER A 23 3.66 11.32 11.49
N ARG A 24 3.94 10.03 11.22
CA ARG A 24 5.01 9.62 10.31
C ARG A 24 4.78 10.13 8.89
N GLN A 25 3.55 10.01 8.40
CA GLN A 25 3.15 10.53 7.09
C GLN A 25 3.34 12.04 7.02
N ASN A 26 2.91 12.78 8.04
CA ASN A 26 3.04 14.23 8.08
C ASN A 26 4.49 14.69 8.09
N GLN A 27 5.37 13.97 8.80
CA GLN A 27 6.80 14.26 8.78
C GLN A 27 7.39 14.06 7.38
N LEU A 28 6.98 13.01 6.69
CA LEU A 28 7.41 12.76 5.31
C LEU A 28 6.92 13.87 4.38
N TYR A 29 5.68 14.28 4.50
CA TYR A 29 5.08 15.29 3.63
C TYR A 29 5.80 16.63 3.72
N GLN A 30 6.39 16.94 4.86
CA GLN A 30 7.18 18.16 5.04
C GLN A 30 8.45 18.19 4.19
N THR A 31 8.92 17.05 3.75
CA THR A 31 10.11 16.93 2.89
C THR A 31 9.77 16.99 1.40
N LEU A 32 8.49 16.98 1.04
CA LEU A 32 8.02 16.93 -0.33
C LEU A 32 7.48 18.30 -0.78
N GLN A 33 7.50 18.52 -2.09
CA GLN A 33 6.86 19.67 -2.71
C GLN A 33 5.42 19.33 -3.07
N ASN A 34 4.54 20.32 -3.17
CA ASN A 34 3.10 20.07 -3.39
C ASN A 34 2.78 19.39 -4.73
N ASP A 35 3.66 19.48 -5.70
CA ASP A 35 3.49 18.84 -7.01
C ASP A 35 4.23 17.51 -7.14
N ASP A 36 4.82 17.03 -6.03
CA ASP A 36 5.45 15.70 -5.99
C ASP A 36 4.39 14.60 -5.84
N LEU A 37 4.68 13.45 -6.44
CA LEU A 37 3.95 12.20 -6.21
C LEU A 37 4.93 11.18 -5.65
N LEU A 38 4.64 10.64 -4.48
CA LEU A 38 5.44 9.57 -3.87
C LEU A 38 4.72 8.24 -4.10
N ILE A 39 5.45 7.23 -4.57
CA ILE A 39 4.92 5.88 -4.83
C ILE A 39 5.77 4.87 -4.06
N ILE A 40 5.12 4.03 -3.26
CA ILE A 40 5.77 2.94 -2.53
C ILE A 40 4.99 1.65 -2.80
N CYS A 41 5.68 0.65 -3.34
CA CYS A 41 5.07 -0.63 -3.69
C CYS A 41 5.41 -1.69 -2.63
N ALA A 42 4.42 -2.50 -2.26
CA ALA A 42 4.66 -3.71 -1.50
C ALA A 42 5.34 -4.74 -2.41
N SER A 43 6.28 -5.49 -1.85
CA SER A 43 6.91 -6.56 -2.61
C SER A 43 5.89 -7.66 -2.91
N PRO A 44 5.94 -8.27 -4.09
CA PRO A 44 5.10 -9.42 -4.38
C PRO A 44 5.50 -10.62 -3.53
N GLU A 45 4.56 -11.56 -3.37
CA GLU A 45 4.84 -12.83 -2.72
C GLU A 45 5.89 -13.60 -3.52
N THR A 46 6.96 -14.04 -2.85
CA THR A 46 8.03 -14.77 -3.52
C THR A 46 8.22 -16.14 -2.90
N ILE A 47 8.46 -17.13 -3.75
CA ILE A 47 8.82 -18.50 -3.36
C ILE A 47 10.32 -18.63 -3.62
N HIS A 48 11.09 -19.01 -2.59
CA HIS A 48 12.52 -19.22 -2.75
C HIS A 48 12.82 -20.59 -3.36
N SER A 49 13.92 -20.69 -4.11
CA SER A 49 14.28 -21.84 -4.92
C SER A 49 14.52 -23.14 -4.15
N ASN A 50 14.62 -23.11 -2.85
CA ASN A 50 14.87 -24.29 -2.01
C ASN A 50 13.60 -24.81 -1.34
N ASP A 51 12.43 -24.50 -1.87
CA ASP A 51 11.12 -24.86 -1.33
C ASP A 51 10.90 -24.35 0.11
N VAL A 52 11.74 -23.44 0.55
CA VAL A 52 11.54 -22.77 1.83
C VAL A 52 10.71 -21.53 1.57
N HIS A 53 9.47 -21.56 2.00
CA HIS A 53 8.61 -20.39 1.95
C HIS A 53 9.04 -19.43 3.05
N HIS A 54 9.60 -18.30 2.67
CA HIS A 54 9.79 -17.22 3.62
C HIS A 54 8.43 -16.57 3.87
N PRO A 55 8.12 -16.24 5.14
CA PRO A 55 6.90 -15.49 5.42
C PRO A 55 6.87 -14.22 4.58
N PHE A 56 5.71 -13.91 4.00
CA PHE A 56 5.54 -12.66 3.28
C PHE A 56 5.90 -11.48 4.19
N ARG A 57 6.69 -10.58 3.67
CA ARG A 57 7.08 -9.38 4.40
C ARG A 57 6.88 -8.18 3.49
N THR A 58 5.98 -7.29 3.92
CA THR A 58 5.74 -6.02 3.25
C THR A 58 7.03 -5.19 3.20
N GLN A 59 7.15 -4.41 2.16
CA GLN A 59 8.23 -3.45 2.02
C GLN A 59 8.26 -2.53 3.26
N SER A 60 9.45 -2.34 3.83
CA SER A 60 9.61 -1.69 5.15
C SER A 60 9.02 -0.28 5.21
N ASN A 61 9.12 0.50 4.13
CA ASN A 61 8.59 1.86 4.10
C ASN A 61 7.07 1.88 4.14
N LEU A 62 6.43 0.92 3.47
CA LEU A 62 4.97 0.80 3.49
C LEU A 62 4.47 0.40 4.88
N LEU A 63 5.14 -0.56 5.49
CA LEU A 63 4.81 -0.99 6.85
C LEU A 63 4.98 0.17 7.85
N TYR A 64 6.06 0.94 7.71
CA TYR A 64 6.35 2.07 8.58
C TYR A 64 5.28 3.17 8.46
N LEU A 65 4.83 3.45 7.24
CA LEU A 65 3.94 4.58 6.96
C LEU A 65 2.47 4.30 7.23
N CYS A 66 1.99 3.06 7.04
CA CYS A 66 0.57 2.78 7.20
C CYS A 66 0.25 1.42 7.83
N GLY A 67 1.25 0.60 8.11
CA GLY A 67 1.02 -0.69 8.76
C GLY A 67 0.35 -1.74 7.88
N TRP A 68 0.31 -1.55 6.58
CA TRP A 68 -0.29 -2.50 5.65
C TRP A 68 0.63 -3.70 5.44
N THR A 69 0.08 -4.91 5.57
CA THR A 69 0.87 -6.16 5.52
C THR A 69 0.49 -7.09 4.39
N GLU A 70 -0.55 -6.79 3.64
CA GLU A 70 -0.98 -7.63 2.53
C GLU A 70 -0.11 -7.41 1.29
N PRO A 71 0.05 -8.45 0.42
CA PRO A 71 0.84 -8.33 -0.79
C PRO A 71 0.18 -7.45 -1.86
N ASP A 72 0.97 -7.08 -2.85
CA ASP A 72 0.54 -6.37 -4.07
C ASP A 72 -0.06 -4.98 -3.84
N ALA A 73 0.07 -4.43 -2.66
CA ALA A 73 -0.41 -3.08 -2.39
C ALA A 73 0.53 -2.02 -2.96
N VAL A 74 -0.03 -0.88 -3.31
CA VAL A 74 0.73 0.30 -3.71
C VAL A 74 0.22 1.49 -2.90
N PHE A 75 1.14 2.16 -2.22
CA PHE A 75 0.85 3.40 -1.49
C PHE A 75 1.28 4.57 -2.36
N CYS A 76 0.45 5.60 -2.43
CA CYS A 76 0.91 6.85 -3.00
C CYS A 76 0.45 8.04 -2.16
N ALA A 77 1.28 9.07 -2.13
CA ALA A 77 0.99 10.32 -1.46
C ALA A 77 0.97 11.44 -2.48
N LYS A 78 -0.09 12.23 -2.46
CA LYS A 78 -0.26 13.37 -3.36
C LYS A 78 -0.92 14.52 -2.61
N HIS A 79 -0.66 15.73 -3.09
CA HIS A 79 -1.29 16.93 -2.56
C HIS A 79 -2.46 17.30 -3.46
N ASN A 80 -3.63 17.58 -2.86
CA ASN A 80 -4.86 17.84 -3.62
C ASN A 80 -5.12 19.35 -3.85
N GLY A 81 -4.13 20.20 -3.57
CA GLY A 81 -4.28 21.65 -3.63
C GLY A 81 -4.52 22.29 -2.27
N SER A 82 -5.02 21.54 -1.30
CA SER A 82 -5.29 21.99 0.07
C SER A 82 -4.46 21.24 1.10
N LYS A 83 -4.33 19.93 0.94
CA LYS A 83 -3.62 19.06 1.90
C LYS A 83 -3.05 17.84 1.20
N TRP A 84 -2.15 17.16 1.88
CA TRP A 84 -1.63 15.88 1.46
C TRP A 84 -2.66 14.79 1.69
N GLU A 85 -2.71 13.84 0.77
CA GLU A 85 -3.55 12.65 0.85
C GLU A 85 -2.71 11.40 0.73
N SER A 86 -3.01 10.41 1.57
CA SER A 86 -2.43 9.07 1.52
C SER A 86 -3.42 8.15 0.83
N HIS A 87 -3.03 7.58 -0.29
CA HIS A 87 -3.84 6.64 -1.07
C HIS A 87 -3.23 5.25 -1.03
N LEU A 88 -4.06 4.23 -0.94
CA LEU A 88 -3.61 2.84 -0.94
C LEU A 88 -4.40 2.04 -1.97
N PHE A 89 -3.67 1.38 -2.87
CA PHE A 89 -4.24 0.42 -3.81
C PHE A 89 -4.10 -0.96 -3.20
N VAL A 90 -5.21 -1.67 -3.06
CA VAL A 90 -5.26 -2.94 -2.35
C VAL A 90 -5.98 -3.99 -3.19
N GLN A 91 -5.76 -5.26 -2.85
CA GLN A 91 -6.52 -6.34 -3.45
C GLN A 91 -7.97 -6.24 -3.00
N PRO A 92 -8.93 -6.26 -3.95
CA PRO A 92 -10.34 -6.23 -3.58
C PRO A 92 -10.75 -7.55 -2.93
N LYS A 93 -11.82 -7.53 -2.18
CA LYS A 93 -12.38 -8.75 -1.60
C LYS A 93 -12.78 -9.72 -2.71
N ASP A 94 -12.44 -10.99 -2.51
CA ASP A 94 -12.78 -12.08 -3.44
C ASP A 94 -13.07 -13.31 -2.60
N THR A 95 -14.32 -13.68 -2.48
CA THR A 95 -14.78 -14.76 -1.61
C THR A 95 -14.11 -16.09 -1.93
N LEU A 96 -13.90 -16.40 -3.22
CA LEU A 96 -13.27 -17.64 -3.64
C LEU A 96 -11.79 -17.67 -3.29
N LYS A 97 -11.08 -16.59 -3.51
CA LYS A 97 -9.66 -16.50 -3.19
C LYS A 97 -9.43 -16.48 -1.69
N GLU A 98 -10.31 -15.82 -0.93
CA GLU A 98 -10.19 -15.76 0.51
C GLU A 98 -10.34 -17.13 1.19
N ILE A 99 -11.05 -18.07 0.58
CA ILE A 99 -11.16 -19.44 1.07
C ILE A 99 -9.79 -20.13 1.09
N TRP A 100 -8.97 -19.87 0.06
CA TRP A 100 -7.68 -20.53 -0.11
C TRP A 100 -6.50 -19.73 0.42
N GLU A 101 -6.57 -18.40 0.35
CA GLU A 101 -5.45 -17.50 0.65
C GLU A 101 -5.61 -16.75 1.96
N GLY A 102 -6.77 -16.84 2.61
CA GLY A 102 -7.09 -16.10 3.81
C GLY A 102 -7.89 -14.83 3.53
N ARG A 103 -8.36 -14.22 4.60
CA ARG A 103 -9.23 -13.05 4.51
C ARG A 103 -8.47 -11.82 4.03
N ARG A 104 -9.18 -10.96 3.29
CA ARG A 104 -8.67 -9.68 2.83
C ARG A 104 -9.52 -8.55 3.39
N PRO A 105 -8.89 -7.47 3.88
CA PRO A 105 -9.65 -6.29 4.29
C PRO A 105 -10.46 -5.67 3.16
N GLY A 106 -9.94 -5.70 1.93
CA GLY A 106 -10.55 -5.05 0.78
C GLY A 106 -10.47 -3.54 0.85
N ILE A 107 -11.12 -2.87 -0.10
CA ILE A 107 -11.07 -1.41 -0.20
C ILE A 107 -11.77 -0.76 0.99
N GLU A 108 -12.96 -1.24 1.33
CA GLU A 108 -13.74 -0.68 2.44
C GLU A 108 -13.05 -0.89 3.79
N GLY A 109 -12.49 -2.09 4.02
CA GLY A 109 -11.77 -2.39 5.25
C GLY A 109 -10.50 -1.56 5.40
N ALA A 110 -9.78 -1.37 4.30
CA ALA A 110 -8.58 -0.54 4.31
C ALA A 110 -8.91 0.90 4.71
N LEU A 111 -9.95 1.46 4.10
CA LEU A 111 -10.36 2.83 4.37
C LEU A 111 -10.90 3.01 5.79
N ALA A 112 -11.58 2.00 6.32
CA ALA A 112 -12.20 2.08 7.64
C ALA A 112 -11.16 1.99 8.77
N ASP A 113 -10.15 1.11 8.64
CA ASP A 113 -9.31 0.72 9.77
C ASP A 113 -7.84 1.12 9.64
N TRP A 114 -7.38 1.48 8.45
CA TRP A 114 -5.98 1.88 8.23
C TRP A 114 -5.85 3.41 8.09
N PRO A 115 -4.66 3.96 8.38
CA PRO A 115 -4.46 5.43 8.38
C PRO A 115 -4.22 5.96 6.95
N ILE A 116 -5.24 5.89 6.13
CA ILE A 116 -5.21 6.37 4.74
C ILE A 116 -6.43 7.24 4.47
N ASP A 117 -6.34 8.09 3.46
CA ASP A 117 -7.42 9.00 3.08
C ASP A 117 -8.30 8.43 1.98
N ALA A 118 -7.74 7.58 1.12
CA ALA A 118 -8.48 6.95 0.04
C ALA A 118 -7.92 5.56 -0.23
N ALA A 119 -8.80 4.65 -0.66
CA ALA A 119 -8.44 3.29 -1.02
C ALA A 119 -9.01 2.97 -2.39
N HIS A 120 -8.22 2.23 -3.18
CA HIS A 120 -8.57 1.85 -4.55
C HIS A 120 -8.24 0.38 -4.78
N SER A 121 -8.89 -0.24 -5.76
CA SER A 121 -8.54 -1.58 -6.20
C SER A 121 -7.26 -1.57 -7.02
N VAL A 122 -6.40 -2.56 -6.83
CA VAL A 122 -5.21 -2.74 -7.68
C VAL A 122 -5.57 -2.98 -9.15
N THR A 123 -6.79 -3.40 -9.44
CA THR A 123 -7.27 -3.56 -10.82
C THR A 123 -7.41 -2.24 -11.54
N GLU A 124 -7.52 -1.13 -10.81
CA GLU A 124 -7.61 0.22 -11.36
C GLU A 124 -6.29 0.99 -11.29
N LEU A 125 -5.22 0.31 -10.87
CA LEU A 125 -3.92 0.93 -10.62
C LEU A 125 -3.40 1.69 -11.84
N ASP A 126 -3.40 1.05 -13.00
CA ASP A 126 -2.84 1.65 -14.23
C ASP A 126 -3.55 2.95 -14.59
N LYS A 127 -4.87 2.96 -14.49
CA LYS A 127 -5.67 4.12 -14.82
C LYS A 127 -5.46 5.26 -13.82
N ILE A 128 -5.66 4.97 -12.55
CA ILE A 128 -5.66 6.00 -11.50
C ILE A 128 -4.26 6.53 -11.26
N LEU A 129 -3.28 5.63 -11.11
CA LEU A 129 -1.90 6.04 -10.89
C LEU A 129 -1.32 6.76 -12.09
N GLY A 130 -1.69 6.33 -13.30
CA GLY A 130 -1.29 7.03 -14.53
C GLY A 130 -1.77 8.47 -14.56
N GLU A 131 -3.01 8.73 -14.13
CA GLU A 131 -3.55 10.08 -14.02
C GLU A 131 -2.75 10.91 -12.99
N TYR A 132 -2.42 10.33 -11.85
CA TYR A 132 -1.66 11.03 -10.81
C TYR A 132 -0.24 11.36 -11.27
N ILE A 133 0.40 10.44 -12.00
CA ILE A 133 1.72 10.68 -12.57
C ILE A 133 1.68 11.84 -13.57
N ALA A 134 0.65 11.86 -14.41
CA ALA A 134 0.50 12.92 -15.42
C ALA A 134 0.29 14.30 -14.80
N GLU A 135 -0.34 14.36 -13.63
CA GLU A 135 -0.61 15.61 -12.92
C GLU A 135 0.57 16.10 -12.09
N SER A 136 1.57 15.26 -11.84
CA SER A 136 2.69 15.58 -10.97
C SER A 136 3.87 16.14 -11.76
N SER A 137 4.67 16.98 -11.11
CA SER A 137 5.90 17.51 -11.70
C SER A 137 7.10 16.62 -11.41
N ARG A 138 7.06 15.88 -10.32
CA ARG A 138 8.15 14.99 -9.92
C ARG A 138 7.57 13.74 -9.27
N VAL A 139 8.08 12.59 -9.66
CA VAL A 139 7.67 11.29 -9.11
C VAL A 139 8.83 10.70 -8.33
N LEU A 140 8.60 10.37 -7.07
CA LEU A 140 9.58 9.68 -6.23
C LEU A 140 9.15 8.22 -6.13
N HIS A 141 9.93 7.33 -6.72
CA HIS A 141 9.60 5.92 -6.84
C HIS A 141 10.86 5.07 -6.88
N ARG A 142 10.83 3.94 -6.18
CA ARG A 142 11.91 2.96 -6.22
C ARG A 142 11.64 1.95 -7.35
N MET A 143 12.48 1.99 -8.38
CA MET A 143 12.40 1.07 -9.52
C MET A 143 12.78 -0.35 -9.10
N GLY A 144 12.25 -1.33 -9.83
CA GLY A 144 12.62 -2.73 -9.66
C GLY A 144 11.78 -3.52 -8.66
N VAL A 145 10.80 -2.91 -8.01
CA VAL A 145 9.92 -3.61 -7.06
C VAL A 145 8.68 -4.16 -7.76
N LYS A 146 8.06 -3.38 -8.64
CA LYS A 146 6.83 -3.76 -9.34
C LYS A 146 6.89 -3.26 -10.77
N SER A 147 7.02 -4.17 -11.73
CA SER A 147 7.30 -3.84 -13.12
C SER A 147 6.22 -3.00 -13.79
N ASN A 148 4.94 -3.27 -13.52
CA ASN A 148 3.86 -2.48 -14.13
C ASN A 148 3.85 -1.03 -13.63
N VAL A 149 4.25 -0.79 -12.39
CA VAL A 149 4.39 0.57 -11.86
C VAL A 149 5.61 1.25 -12.48
N ASP A 150 6.72 0.52 -12.62
CA ASP A 150 7.92 1.03 -13.29
C ASP A 150 7.60 1.50 -14.72
N ASP A 151 6.83 0.71 -15.45
CA ASP A 151 6.41 1.04 -16.81
C ASP A 151 5.58 2.32 -16.86
N LEU A 152 4.68 2.51 -15.91
CA LEU A 152 3.88 3.73 -15.81
C LEU A 152 4.74 4.95 -15.54
N VAL A 153 5.76 4.82 -14.72
CA VAL A 153 6.65 5.94 -14.36
C VAL A 153 7.56 6.33 -15.51
N ILE A 154 8.04 5.35 -16.28
CA ILE A 154 8.91 5.58 -17.43
C ILE A 154 8.15 6.26 -18.58
N ASP A 155 6.90 5.88 -18.80
CA ASP A 155 6.06 6.48 -19.82
C ASP A 155 5.59 7.88 -19.41
#